data_f4cc2c5584298882f7d31a65e88ed5c6
#
_entry.id   f4cc2c5584298882f7d31a65e88ed5c6
#
_cell.length_a   1.000
_cell.length_b   1.000
_cell.length_c   1.000
_cell.angle_alpha   90.00
_cell.angle_beta   90.00
_cell.angle_gamma   90.00
#
_symmetry.space_group_name_H-M   'P 1'
#
loop_
_entity.id
_entity.type
_entity.pdbx_description
1 polymer ?
#
loop_
_entity_poly.entity_id
_entity_poly.type
_entity_poly.pdbx_seq_one_letter_code
_entity_poly.pdbx_strand_id
1 'polypeptide(L)'
;GYWVFEGFNIPAQRPSWNYRKEDDGCIIVDMLCHWRYVLDNLFGNVKGVFCLGATHIPERVDEHGNVYKCTADDAAYATFELEGGIIAHFNSSWVTRVRRDDLLTLQVDGTKGSAVAGLRECWTQHYGNTPKPVWNPDIPSPINFFEGWSKVPEQESFGNAFKVEWELFLKHVVKDEPFRWTLLEGAKGVQLAEKGLESWAKRSWVEVPPL
;
A
#
# COMPACT_ATOMS: atom_id res chain seq x y z
N GLY A 1 -5.73 -0.63 -3.37
CA GLY A 1 -4.64 -1.42 -2.79
C GLY A 1 -4.83 -1.66 -1.31
N TYR A 2 -4.33 -2.77 -0.84
CA TYR A 2 -4.47 -3.18 0.55
C TYR A 2 -3.21 -3.91 1.01
N TRP A 3 -2.52 -3.38 2.03
CA TRP A 3 -1.34 -4.00 2.61
C TRP A 3 -1.48 -4.14 4.12
N VAL A 4 -1.18 -5.33 4.63
CA VAL A 4 -1.30 -5.68 6.04
C VAL A 4 -0.03 -6.38 6.51
N PHE A 5 0.41 -6.07 7.72
CA PHE A 5 1.47 -6.80 8.40
C PHE A 5 0.89 -7.76 9.42
N GLU A 6 1.37 -9.00 9.39
CA GLU A 6 1.00 -10.01 10.37
C GLU A 6 1.67 -9.74 11.72
N GLY A 7 0.97 -10.12 12.79
CA GLY A 7 1.49 -10.08 14.16
C GLY A 7 1.24 -8.80 14.93
N PHE A 8 1.13 -7.66 14.29
CA PHE A 8 0.87 -6.39 14.97
C PHE A 8 -0.59 -6.22 15.44
N ASN A 9 -1.51 -7.08 14.99
CA ASN A 9 -2.89 -7.12 15.44
C ASN A 9 -3.09 -7.77 16.82
N ILE A 10 -2.02 -8.26 17.45
CA ILE A 10 -2.03 -8.84 18.78
C ILE A 10 -1.60 -7.77 19.79
N PRO A 11 -2.39 -7.48 20.85
CA PRO A 11 -1.99 -6.49 21.86
C PRO A 11 -0.71 -6.82 22.63
N ALA A 12 -0.38 -8.11 22.77
CA ALA A 12 0.87 -8.55 23.39
C ALA A 12 2.05 -8.35 22.43
N GLN A 13 2.64 -7.16 22.46
CA GLN A 13 3.74 -6.76 21.60
C GLN A 13 4.80 -6.00 22.40
N ARG A 14 6.07 -6.34 22.18
CA ARG A 14 7.18 -5.59 22.74
C ARG A 14 7.12 -4.12 22.30
N PRO A 15 7.38 -3.15 23.20
CA PRO A 15 7.46 -1.74 22.84
C PRO A 15 8.43 -1.50 21.69
N SER A 16 7.99 -0.70 20.72
CA SER A 16 8.78 -0.32 19.55
C SER A 16 8.48 1.14 19.21
N TRP A 17 9.42 1.81 18.54
CA TRP A 17 9.25 3.15 18.03
C TRP A 17 8.01 3.25 17.10
N ASN A 18 7.67 2.17 16.39
CA ASN A 18 6.50 2.12 15.52
C ASN A 18 5.18 2.48 16.22
N TYR A 19 5.07 2.28 17.53
CA TYR A 19 3.84 2.57 18.29
C TYR A 19 3.85 3.94 18.96
N ARG A 20 4.90 4.73 18.74
CA ARG A 20 5.13 6.00 19.41
C ARG A 20 5.25 7.13 18.41
N LYS A 21 4.27 8.04 18.43
CA LYS A 21 4.25 9.21 17.54
C LYS A 21 5.42 10.17 17.82
N GLU A 22 5.83 10.28 19.06
CA GLU A 22 6.97 11.08 19.52
C GLU A 22 8.33 10.58 19.01
N ASP A 23 8.39 9.34 18.53
CA ASP A 23 9.57 8.72 17.92
C ASP A 23 9.41 8.62 16.38
N ASP A 24 8.53 9.43 15.79
CA ASP A 24 8.15 9.42 14.37
C ASP A 24 7.56 8.08 13.88
N GLY A 25 7.13 7.22 14.83
CA GLY A 25 6.42 6.00 14.51
C GLY A 25 5.01 6.33 14.04
N CYS A 26 4.59 5.79 12.95
CA CYS A 26 3.20 5.68 12.52
C CYS A 26 3.11 4.98 11.16
N ILE A 27 1.99 4.34 10.87
CA ILE A 27 1.81 3.64 9.61
C ILE A 27 1.68 4.59 8.42
N ILE A 28 1.18 5.81 8.63
CA ILE A 28 1.11 6.82 7.56
C ILE A 28 2.52 7.13 7.06
N VAL A 29 3.47 7.40 7.96
CA VAL A 29 4.86 7.68 7.57
C VAL A 29 5.50 6.45 6.93
N ASP A 30 5.36 5.29 7.55
CA ASP A 30 5.95 4.05 7.06
C ASP A 30 5.40 3.63 5.69
N MET A 31 4.11 3.72 5.47
CA MET A 31 3.48 3.15 4.28
C MET A 31 3.22 4.12 3.12
N LEU A 32 2.96 5.40 3.38
CA LEU A 32 2.70 6.32 2.27
C LEU A 32 3.94 6.57 1.42
N CYS A 33 5.14 6.52 2.00
CA CYS A 33 6.38 6.57 1.22
C CYS A 33 6.49 5.37 0.25
N HIS A 34 6.10 4.17 0.67
CA HIS A 34 6.06 2.99 -0.20
C HIS A 34 4.99 3.12 -1.29
N TRP A 35 3.78 3.60 -0.93
CA TRP A 35 2.72 3.83 -1.90
C TRP A 35 3.12 4.87 -2.94
N ARG A 36 3.94 5.87 -2.58
CA ARG A 36 4.46 6.85 -3.54
C ARG A 36 5.23 6.16 -4.66
N TYR A 37 6.13 5.24 -4.32
CA TYR A 37 6.88 4.46 -5.32
C TYR A 37 5.97 3.62 -6.21
N VAL A 38 4.97 2.97 -5.64
CA VAL A 38 4.00 2.17 -6.41
C VAL A 38 3.21 3.05 -7.37
N LEU A 39 2.65 4.16 -6.88
CA LEU A 39 1.81 5.05 -7.68
C LEU A 39 2.60 5.72 -8.80
N ASP A 40 3.72 6.37 -8.48
CA ASP A 40 4.52 7.10 -9.47
C ASP A 40 5.10 6.18 -10.55
N ASN A 41 5.45 4.94 -10.20
CA ASN A 41 6.06 4.00 -11.16
C ASN A 41 5.07 3.23 -12.02
N LEU A 42 3.83 3.05 -11.57
CA LEU A 42 2.82 2.27 -12.29
C LEU A 42 1.74 3.13 -12.96
N PHE A 43 1.40 4.29 -12.39
CA PHE A 43 0.20 5.01 -12.79
C PHE A 43 0.42 6.50 -13.06
N GLY A 44 1.54 7.07 -12.63
CA GLY A 44 1.87 8.48 -12.79
C GLY A 44 1.90 9.26 -11.48
N ASN A 45 2.36 10.51 -11.55
CA ASN A 45 2.62 11.32 -10.36
C ASN A 45 1.36 11.61 -9.55
N VAL A 46 1.50 11.52 -8.22
CA VAL A 46 0.44 11.90 -7.28
C VAL A 46 0.30 13.42 -7.25
N LYS A 47 -0.93 13.92 -7.39
CA LYS A 47 -1.30 15.34 -7.36
C LYS A 47 -1.92 15.77 -6.04
N GLY A 48 -2.61 14.87 -5.38
CA GLY A 48 -3.28 15.20 -4.13
C GLY A 48 -3.65 13.97 -3.34
N VAL A 49 -3.91 14.16 -2.05
CA VAL A 49 -4.22 13.09 -1.10
C VAL A 49 -5.30 13.52 -0.10
N PHE A 50 -6.21 12.60 0.18
CA PHE A 50 -7.03 12.59 1.39
C PHE A 50 -6.65 11.37 2.21
N CYS A 51 -6.26 11.58 3.47
CA CYS A 51 -5.82 10.51 4.35
C CYS A 51 -6.49 10.61 5.72
N LEU A 52 -6.84 9.45 6.27
CA LEU A 52 -7.27 9.29 7.65
C LEU A 52 -6.39 8.23 8.32
N GLY A 53 -5.84 8.57 9.48
CA GLY A 53 -5.20 7.62 10.36
C GLY A 53 -6.15 7.15 11.48
N ALA A 54 -5.84 6.01 12.06
CA ALA A 54 -6.51 5.49 13.24
C ALA A 54 -5.54 4.70 14.12
N THR A 55 -5.76 4.74 15.43
CA THR A 55 -5.10 3.88 16.42
C THR A 55 -6.15 2.91 16.97
N HIS A 56 -6.23 1.72 16.38
CA HIS A 56 -7.23 0.72 16.73
C HIS A 56 -6.84 -0.08 17.97
N ILE A 57 -5.54 -0.19 18.27
CA ILE A 57 -5.02 -0.81 19.48
C ILE A 57 -4.29 0.27 20.30
N PRO A 58 -5.02 1.08 21.10
CA PRO A 58 -4.44 2.20 21.84
C PRO A 58 -3.60 1.78 23.04
N GLU A 59 -3.74 0.53 23.50
CA GLU A 59 -2.97 -0.02 24.61
C GLU A 59 -2.45 -1.41 24.23
N ARG A 60 -1.18 -1.64 24.57
CA ARG A 60 -0.51 -2.93 24.35
C ARG A 60 0.14 -3.39 25.64
N VAL A 61 0.59 -4.65 25.65
CA VAL A 61 1.22 -5.28 26.79
C VAL A 61 2.62 -5.72 26.41
N ASP A 62 3.61 -5.34 27.20
CA ASP A 62 5.00 -5.74 26.98
C ASP A 62 5.27 -7.20 27.40
N GLU A 63 6.51 -7.65 27.20
CA GLU A 63 6.96 -9.00 27.56
C GLU A 63 6.96 -9.29 29.07
N HIS A 64 6.78 -8.27 29.91
CA HIS A 64 6.70 -8.37 31.36
C HIS A 64 5.27 -8.27 31.89
N GLY A 65 4.28 -8.11 31.00
CA GLY A 65 2.87 -7.95 31.35
C GLY A 65 2.48 -6.51 31.71
N ASN A 66 3.36 -5.52 31.50
CA ASN A 66 3.02 -4.12 31.75
C ASN A 66 2.26 -3.53 30.57
N VAL A 67 1.20 -2.79 30.87
CA VAL A 67 0.42 -2.07 29.86
C VAL A 67 1.14 -0.78 29.48
N TYR A 68 1.24 -0.50 28.18
CA TYR A 68 1.74 0.76 27.65
C TYR A 68 0.80 1.33 26.58
N LYS A 69 0.80 2.66 26.43
CA LYS A 69 -0.01 3.38 25.44
C LYS A 69 0.69 3.45 24.10
N CYS A 70 -0.09 3.25 23.03
CA CYS A 70 0.32 3.52 21.65
C CYS A 70 -0.20 4.89 21.26
N THR A 71 0.70 5.78 20.86
CA THR A 71 0.37 7.15 20.44
C THR A 71 0.37 7.31 18.91
N ALA A 72 1.01 6.37 18.20
CA ALA A 72 1.06 6.33 16.74
C ALA A 72 -0.19 5.67 16.14
N ASP A 73 -0.52 6.02 14.92
CA ASP A 73 -1.53 5.34 14.13
C ASP A 73 -1.04 3.95 13.68
N ASP A 74 -1.96 2.99 13.69
CA ASP A 74 -1.75 1.60 13.28
C ASP A 74 -2.56 1.22 12.04
N ALA A 75 -3.34 2.15 11.51
CA ALA A 75 -4.07 2.02 10.26
C ALA A 75 -4.13 3.35 9.50
N ALA A 76 -3.94 3.30 8.18
CA ALA A 76 -4.04 4.40 7.25
C ALA A 76 -5.03 4.08 6.14
N TYR A 77 -5.89 5.03 5.84
CA TYR A 77 -6.91 4.97 4.79
C TYR A 77 -6.73 6.20 3.90
N ALA A 78 -6.28 6.01 2.67
CA ALA A 78 -5.92 7.13 1.81
C ALA A 78 -6.52 7.03 0.40
N THR A 79 -6.96 8.17 -0.12
CA THR A 79 -7.37 8.34 -1.51
C THR A 79 -6.43 9.34 -2.17
N PHE A 80 -5.97 9.02 -3.37
CA PHE A 80 -5.04 9.83 -4.15
C PHE A 80 -5.65 10.18 -5.49
N GLU A 81 -5.39 11.39 -5.96
CA GLU A 81 -5.57 11.77 -7.35
C GLU A 81 -4.18 11.81 -8.04
N LEU A 82 -4.10 11.20 -9.22
CA LEU A 82 -2.89 11.15 -10.01
C LEU A 82 -3.06 11.92 -11.32
N GLU A 83 -1.95 12.13 -12.01
CA GLU A 83 -1.98 12.64 -13.37
C GLU A 83 -2.89 11.81 -14.28
N GLY A 84 -3.55 12.46 -15.22
CA GLY A 84 -4.50 11.79 -16.11
C GLY A 84 -5.87 11.48 -15.49
N GLY A 85 -6.15 11.94 -14.25
CA GLY A 85 -7.43 11.77 -13.58
C GLY A 85 -7.64 10.37 -13.00
N ILE A 86 -6.57 9.63 -12.75
CA ILE A 86 -6.62 8.33 -12.08
C ILE A 86 -6.88 8.55 -10.60
N ILE A 87 -7.84 7.82 -10.06
CA ILE A 87 -8.12 7.81 -8.62
C ILE A 87 -7.63 6.49 -8.05
N ALA A 88 -6.80 6.56 -7.01
CA ALA A 88 -6.33 5.40 -6.28
C ALA A 88 -6.80 5.45 -4.83
N HIS A 89 -7.15 4.29 -4.28
CA HIS A 89 -7.51 4.16 -2.87
C HIS A 89 -6.68 3.05 -2.24
N PHE A 90 -5.94 3.38 -1.17
CA PHE A 90 -5.04 2.45 -0.51
C PHE A 90 -5.32 2.40 0.99
N ASN A 91 -5.35 1.18 1.50
CA ASN A 91 -5.44 0.91 2.93
C ASN A 91 -4.19 0.19 3.38
N SER A 92 -3.60 0.64 4.46
CA SER A 92 -2.49 -0.03 5.13
C SER A 92 -2.82 -0.20 6.60
N SER A 93 -2.58 -1.38 7.15
CA SER A 93 -2.90 -1.64 8.54
C SER A 93 -1.97 -2.68 9.15
N TRP A 94 -1.54 -2.43 10.39
CA TRP A 94 -0.81 -3.40 11.20
C TRP A 94 -1.75 -4.26 12.05
N VAL A 95 -3.05 -3.95 12.07
CA VAL A 95 -4.00 -4.52 13.04
C VAL A 95 -5.16 -5.28 12.39
N THR A 96 -5.14 -5.42 11.08
CA THR A 96 -6.18 -6.14 10.33
C THR A 96 -5.83 -7.63 10.19
N ARG A 97 -6.85 -8.49 10.27
CA ARG A 97 -6.73 -9.92 9.95
C ARG A 97 -6.97 -10.16 8.47
N VAL A 98 -6.15 -11.02 7.88
CA VAL A 98 -6.19 -11.34 6.45
C VAL A 98 -6.97 -12.63 6.21
N ARG A 99 -7.86 -12.61 5.20
CA ARG A 99 -8.50 -13.80 4.64
C ARG A 99 -8.31 -13.80 3.11
N ARG A 100 -7.10 -13.93 2.68
CA ARG A 100 -6.66 -14.01 1.28
C ARG A 100 -5.26 -14.62 1.23
N ASP A 101 -4.78 -14.95 0.05
CA ASP A 101 -3.52 -15.69 -0.12
C ASP A 101 -2.27 -14.80 -0.01
N ASP A 102 -2.43 -13.48 0.06
CA ASP A 102 -1.31 -12.55 0.11
C ASP A 102 -1.57 -11.37 1.08
N LEU A 103 -0.49 -10.77 1.58
CA LEU A 103 -0.54 -9.58 2.43
C LEU A 103 -0.83 -8.30 1.62
N LEU A 104 -0.46 -8.27 0.36
CA LEU A 104 -0.76 -7.21 -0.59
C LEU A 104 -1.83 -7.68 -1.57
N THR A 105 -2.81 -6.83 -1.84
CA THR A 105 -3.67 -6.91 -3.01
C THR A 105 -3.74 -5.55 -3.67
N LEU A 106 -3.40 -5.50 -4.94
CA LEU A 106 -3.54 -4.34 -5.79
C LEU A 106 -4.50 -4.68 -6.92
N GLN A 107 -5.63 -3.99 -7.01
CA GLN A 107 -6.57 -4.10 -8.11
C GLN A 107 -6.55 -2.83 -8.94
N VAL A 108 -6.54 -2.99 -10.25
CA VAL A 108 -6.59 -1.90 -11.23
C VAL A 108 -7.73 -2.17 -12.18
N ASP A 109 -8.61 -1.21 -12.32
CA ASP A 109 -9.74 -1.27 -13.24
C ASP A 109 -9.60 -0.18 -14.31
N GLY A 110 -9.63 -0.59 -15.57
CA GLY A 110 -9.51 0.28 -16.71
C GLY A 110 -10.60 0.00 -17.76
N THR A 111 -10.71 0.89 -18.74
CA THR A 111 -11.75 0.79 -19.80
C THR A 111 -11.61 -0.42 -20.71
N LYS A 112 -10.43 -1.05 -20.75
CA LYS A 112 -10.13 -2.20 -21.62
C LYS A 112 -9.95 -3.52 -20.88
N GLY A 113 -9.99 -3.48 -19.54
CA GLY A 113 -9.80 -4.65 -18.71
C GLY A 113 -9.30 -4.28 -17.32
N SER A 114 -9.08 -5.29 -16.52
CA SER A 114 -8.65 -5.16 -15.13
C SER A 114 -7.45 -6.04 -14.85
N ALA A 115 -6.73 -5.71 -13.79
CA ALA A 115 -5.66 -6.53 -13.24
C ALA A 115 -5.77 -6.63 -11.72
N VAL A 116 -5.44 -7.79 -11.17
CA VAL A 116 -5.29 -8.00 -9.72
C VAL A 116 -3.92 -8.61 -9.46
N ALA A 117 -3.14 -7.97 -8.61
CA ALA A 117 -1.80 -8.42 -8.28
C ALA A 117 -1.61 -8.52 -6.76
N GLY A 118 -0.85 -9.50 -6.35
CA GLY A 118 -0.24 -9.61 -5.04
C GLY A 118 1.27 -9.35 -5.13
N LEU A 119 2.02 -9.88 -4.16
CA LEU A 119 3.48 -9.77 -4.15
C LEU A 119 4.15 -10.66 -5.21
N ARG A 120 3.50 -11.74 -5.65
CA ARG A 120 4.11 -12.76 -6.50
C ARG A 120 3.27 -13.17 -7.69
N GLU A 121 2.01 -12.82 -7.73
CA GLU A 121 1.08 -13.21 -8.79
C GLU A 121 0.33 -12.01 -9.34
N CYS A 122 -0.01 -12.10 -10.64
CA CYS A 122 -0.85 -11.13 -11.31
C CYS A 122 -1.86 -11.87 -12.19
N TRP A 123 -3.11 -11.42 -12.15
CA TRP A 123 -4.21 -11.90 -12.97
C TRP A 123 -4.80 -10.74 -13.76
N THR A 124 -5.17 -10.99 -15.00
CA THR A 124 -5.78 -9.98 -15.87
C THR A 124 -7.09 -10.50 -16.47
N GLN A 125 -8.02 -9.60 -16.68
CA GLN A 125 -9.27 -9.87 -17.40
C GLN A 125 -9.50 -8.78 -18.45
N HIS A 126 -9.61 -9.18 -19.70
CA HIS A 126 -9.97 -8.28 -20.79
C HIS A 126 -11.48 -7.97 -20.74
N TYR A 127 -11.88 -6.75 -21.12
CA TYR A 127 -13.30 -6.34 -21.08
C TYR A 127 -14.23 -7.29 -21.86
N GLY A 128 -13.75 -7.89 -22.95
CA GLY A 128 -14.51 -8.87 -23.73
C GLY A 128 -14.83 -10.17 -23.01
N ASN A 129 -14.09 -10.48 -21.93
CA ASN A 129 -14.29 -11.66 -21.09
C ASN A 129 -15.02 -11.32 -19.78
N THR A 130 -15.46 -10.07 -19.62
CA THR A 130 -16.15 -9.65 -18.40
C THR A 130 -17.56 -10.21 -18.40
N PRO A 131 -17.93 -11.03 -17.39
CA PRO A 131 -19.28 -11.56 -17.29
C PRO A 131 -20.27 -10.42 -17.01
N LYS A 132 -21.47 -10.51 -17.59
CA LYS A 132 -22.53 -9.55 -17.28
C LYS A 132 -23.17 -9.92 -15.94
N PRO A 133 -23.00 -9.14 -14.86
CA PRO A 133 -23.60 -9.44 -13.59
C PRO A 133 -25.12 -9.37 -13.70
N VAL A 134 -25.80 -10.38 -13.17
CA VAL A 134 -27.25 -10.40 -13.00
C VAL A 134 -27.54 -10.49 -11.52
N TRP A 135 -28.25 -9.52 -10.99
CA TRP A 135 -28.69 -9.54 -9.62
C TRP A 135 -30.17 -9.96 -9.52
N ASN A 136 -30.42 -11.02 -8.77
CA ASN A 136 -31.75 -11.46 -8.40
C ASN A 136 -31.72 -11.84 -6.91
N PRO A 137 -32.54 -11.18 -6.05
CA PRO A 137 -32.52 -11.44 -4.61
C PRO A 137 -33.04 -12.84 -4.24
N ASP A 138 -33.81 -13.49 -5.13
CA ASP A 138 -34.45 -14.76 -4.88
C ASP A 138 -33.54 -15.98 -5.14
N ILE A 139 -32.41 -15.77 -5.84
CA ILE A 139 -31.50 -16.87 -6.19
C ILE A 139 -30.03 -16.44 -5.98
N PRO A 140 -29.14 -17.37 -5.62
CA PRO A 140 -27.70 -17.11 -5.65
C PRO A 140 -27.24 -16.67 -7.04
N SER A 141 -26.23 -15.79 -7.10
CA SER A 141 -25.65 -15.38 -8.39
C SER A 141 -25.15 -16.61 -9.16
N PRO A 142 -25.60 -16.82 -10.41
CA PRO A 142 -25.15 -17.93 -11.25
C PRO A 142 -23.75 -17.68 -11.85
N ILE A 143 -23.17 -16.50 -11.60
CA ILE A 143 -21.94 -16.05 -12.25
C ILE A 143 -20.72 -16.44 -11.42
N ASN A 144 -19.78 -17.09 -12.05
CA ASN A 144 -18.44 -17.29 -11.50
C ASN A 144 -17.58 -16.08 -11.85
N PHE A 145 -17.32 -15.20 -10.89
CA PHE A 145 -16.52 -13.99 -11.09
C PHE A 145 -15.02 -14.25 -11.26
N PHE A 146 -14.54 -15.46 -11.06
CA PHE A 146 -13.17 -15.88 -11.36
C PHE A 146 -13.00 -16.37 -12.80
N GLU A 147 -14.09 -16.64 -13.49
CA GLU A 147 -14.06 -17.05 -14.88
C GLU A 147 -13.64 -15.89 -15.79
N GLY A 148 -12.85 -16.18 -16.81
CA GLY A 148 -12.34 -15.16 -17.75
C GLY A 148 -11.11 -14.39 -17.28
N TRP A 149 -10.59 -14.67 -16.08
CA TRP A 149 -9.29 -14.18 -15.63
C TRP A 149 -8.18 -15.11 -16.11
N SER A 150 -7.06 -14.50 -16.53
CA SER A 150 -5.87 -15.23 -16.99
C SER A 150 -4.69 -14.86 -16.09
N LYS A 151 -3.98 -15.87 -15.61
CA LYS A 151 -2.73 -15.66 -14.86
C LYS A 151 -1.65 -15.13 -15.80
N VAL A 152 -0.98 -14.06 -15.40
CA VAL A 152 0.20 -13.55 -16.10
C VAL A 152 1.36 -14.51 -15.84
N PRO A 153 2.04 -15.02 -16.89
CA PRO A 153 3.19 -15.90 -16.72
C PRO A 153 4.32 -15.19 -15.97
N GLU A 154 4.98 -15.93 -15.10
CA GLU A 154 6.20 -15.44 -14.45
C GLU A 154 7.32 -15.35 -15.49
N GLN A 155 7.99 -14.21 -15.55
CA GLN A 155 9.08 -13.97 -16.51
C GLN A 155 10.45 -14.11 -15.86
N GLU A 156 10.53 -13.82 -14.55
CA GLU A 156 11.77 -13.88 -13.77
C GLU A 156 11.50 -14.48 -12.39
N SER A 157 12.52 -15.09 -11.80
CA SER A 157 12.42 -15.55 -10.41
C SER A 157 12.48 -14.38 -9.44
N PHE A 158 11.61 -14.37 -8.44
CA PHE A 158 11.62 -13.35 -7.39
C PHE A 158 12.83 -13.55 -6.47
N GLY A 159 13.69 -12.55 -6.44
CA GLY A 159 14.78 -12.46 -5.48
C GLY A 159 14.35 -11.78 -4.18
N ASN A 160 15.24 -11.78 -3.19
CA ASN A 160 15.07 -10.93 -2.01
C ASN A 160 15.20 -9.46 -2.41
N ALA A 161 14.16 -8.65 -2.17
CA ALA A 161 14.10 -7.26 -2.61
C ALA A 161 15.24 -6.42 -2.02
N PHE A 162 15.59 -6.60 -0.76
CA PHE A 162 16.71 -5.89 -0.11
C PHE A 162 18.06 -6.24 -0.75
N LYS A 163 18.26 -7.52 -1.12
CA LYS A 163 19.46 -7.94 -1.83
C LYS A 163 19.55 -7.25 -3.19
N VAL A 164 18.47 -7.25 -3.96
CA VAL A 164 18.43 -6.61 -5.29
C VAL A 164 18.68 -5.11 -5.19
N GLU A 165 18.09 -4.43 -4.23
CA GLU A 165 18.32 -3.01 -3.98
C GLU A 165 19.79 -2.71 -3.69
N TRP A 166 20.42 -3.47 -2.79
CA TRP A 166 21.85 -3.36 -2.51
C TRP A 166 22.72 -3.66 -3.72
N GLU A 167 22.40 -4.65 -4.51
CA GLU A 167 23.14 -4.96 -5.75
C GLU A 167 23.08 -3.81 -6.74
N LEU A 168 21.90 -3.19 -6.93
CA LEU A 168 21.75 -2.03 -7.82
C LEU A 168 22.53 -0.82 -7.31
N PHE A 169 22.43 -0.53 -6.01
CA PHE A 169 23.17 0.58 -5.40
C PHE A 169 24.69 0.40 -5.50
N LEU A 170 25.20 -0.80 -5.19
CA LEU A 170 26.63 -1.09 -5.30
C LEU A 170 27.14 -1.04 -6.73
N LYS A 171 26.34 -1.48 -7.72
CA LYS A 171 26.69 -1.31 -9.14
C LYS A 171 26.79 0.16 -9.53
N HIS A 172 25.88 0.99 -9.05
CA HIS A 172 25.95 2.43 -9.24
C HIS A 172 27.23 3.02 -8.65
N VAL A 173 27.56 2.70 -7.39
CA VAL A 173 28.73 3.25 -6.70
C VAL A 173 30.05 2.78 -7.34
N VAL A 174 30.15 1.51 -7.74
CA VAL A 174 31.42 0.91 -8.19
C VAL A 174 31.62 1.03 -9.70
N LYS A 175 30.52 0.98 -10.47
CA LYS A 175 30.56 0.92 -11.93
C LYS A 175 29.93 2.11 -12.64
N ASP A 176 29.42 3.08 -11.87
CA ASP A 176 28.68 4.23 -12.40
C ASP A 176 27.45 3.85 -13.25
N GLU A 177 26.84 2.69 -12.94
CA GLU A 177 25.60 2.26 -13.60
C GLU A 177 24.43 3.17 -13.17
N PRO A 178 23.44 3.44 -14.03
CA PRO A 178 22.28 4.26 -13.67
C PRO A 178 21.54 3.72 -12.46
N PHE A 179 21.24 4.59 -11.49
CA PHE A 179 20.44 4.24 -10.31
C PHE A 179 19.20 5.14 -10.26
N ARG A 180 18.04 4.53 -10.50
CA ARG A 180 16.77 5.25 -10.61
C ARG A 180 16.22 5.76 -9.26
N TRP A 181 16.63 5.17 -8.15
CA TRP A 181 16.14 5.49 -6.82
C TRP A 181 16.99 6.59 -6.18
N THR A 182 16.85 7.79 -6.71
CA THR A 182 17.63 8.95 -6.25
C THR A 182 17.11 9.50 -4.93
N LEU A 183 17.89 10.42 -4.33
CA LEU A 183 17.41 11.16 -3.13
C LEU A 183 16.14 11.96 -3.40
N LEU A 184 15.91 12.41 -4.65
CA LEU A 184 14.67 13.07 -5.02
C LEU A 184 13.47 12.11 -4.93
N GLU A 185 13.61 10.85 -5.37
CA GLU A 185 12.57 9.85 -5.22
C GLU A 185 12.28 9.57 -3.74
N GLY A 186 13.32 9.51 -2.90
CA GLY A 186 13.15 9.43 -1.45
C GLY A 186 12.40 10.64 -0.87
N ALA A 187 12.76 11.85 -1.30
CA ALA A 187 12.08 13.07 -0.87
C ALA A 187 10.59 13.11 -1.26
N LYS A 188 10.22 12.61 -2.44
CA LYS A 188 8.82 12.46 -2.85
C LYS A 188 8.05 11.53 -1.91
N GLY A 189 8.67 10.43 -1.47
CA GLY A 189 8.09 9.50 -0.49
C GLY A 189 7.79 10.20 0.83
N VAL A 190 8.78 10.92 1.39
CA VAL A 190 8.62 11.72 2.62
C VAL A 190 7.54 12.79 2.45
N GLN A 191 7.56 13.53 1.34
CA GLN A 191 6.53 14.52 1.03
C GLN A 191 5.12 13.93 1.09
N LEU A 192 4.89 12.76 0.49
CA LEU A 192 3.55 12.15 0.50
C LEU A 192 3.12 11.75 1.92
N ALA A 193 4.04 11.23 2.74
CA ALA A 193 3.77 10.92 4.13
C ALA A 193 3.38 12.18 4.93
N GLU A 194 4.14 13.28 4.80
CA GLU A 194 3.83 14.57 5.43
C GLU A 194 2.47 15.12 4.99
N LYS A 195 2.17 15.04 3.67
CA LYS A 195 0.88 15.46 3.12
C LYS A 195 -0.28 14.58 3.60
N GLY A 196 -0.05 13.29 3.81
CA GLY A 196 -1.00 12.39 4.45
C GLY A 196 -1.31 12.78 5.89
N LEU A 197 -0.30 13.08 6.70
CA LEU A 197 -0.46 13.59 8.08
C LEU A 197 -1.17 14.95 8.10
N GLU A 198 -0.80 15.86 7.19
CA GLU A 198 -1.46 17.15 7.03
C GLU A 198 -2.95 17.00 6.73
N SER A 199 -3.29 16.12 5.77
CA SER A 199 -4.67 15.81 5.40
C SER A 199 -5.46 15.26 6.58
N TRP A 200 -4.89 14.33 7.32
CA TRP A 200 -5.52 13.76 8.51
C TRP A 200 -5.79 14.82 9.58
N ALA A 201 -4.79 15.66 9.86
CA ALA A 201 -4.92 16.74 10.86
C ALA A 201 -6.00 17.77 10.47
N LYS A 202 -6.03 18.16 9.18
CA LYS A 202 -6.99 19.15 8.64
C LYS A 202 -8.36 18.57 8.30
N ARG A 203 -8.47 17.23 8.22
CA ARG A 203 -9.68 16.55 7.73
C ARG A 203 -10.12 17.02 6.34
N SER A 204 -9.16 17.27 5.47
CA SER A 204 -9.37 17.82 4.14
C SER A 204 -8.43 17.22 3.10
N TRP A 205 -8.81 17.40 1.84
CA TRP A 205 -7.92 17.16 0.70
C TRP A 205 -6.68 18.07 0.78
N VAL A 206 -5.53 17.55 0.42
CA VAL A 206 -4.26 18.28 0.39
C VAL A 206 -3.57 18.05 -0.94
N GLU A 207 -3.16 19.14 -1.58
CA GLU A 207 -2.36 19.10 -2.81
C GLU A 207 -0.94 18.59 -2.53
N VAL A 208 -0.40 17.82 -3.50
CA VAL A 208 0.97 17.32 -3.50
C VAL A 208 1.71 18.00 -4.66
N PRO A 209 2.39 19.13 -4.42
CA PRO A 209 3.11 19.82 -5.47
C PRO A 209 4.31 19.00 -5.97
N PRO A 210 4.76 19.18 -7.23
CA PRO A 210 5.99 18.59 -7.69
C PRO A 210 7.19 19.10 -6.88
N LEU A 211 8.19 18.24 -6.67
CA LEU A 211 9.48 18.59 -6.08
C LEU A 211 10.50 18.88 -7.17
#